data_6a93d9d14503f6a2f827c16adefd7ddc
#
_entry.id   6a93d9d14503f6a2f827c16adefd7ddc
#
_cell.length_a   1.000
_cell.length_b   1.000
_cell.length_c   1.000
_cell.angle_alpha   90.00
_cell.angle_beta   90.00
_cell.angle_gamma   90.00
#
_symmetry.space_group_name_H-M   'P 1'
#
loop_
_entity.id
_entity.type
_entity.pdbx_description
1 polymer ?
#
loop_
_entity_poly.entity_id
_entity_poly.type
_entity_poly.pdbx_seq_one_letter_code
_entity_poly.pdbx_strand_id
1 'polypeptide(L)'
;MLTKMENINDGRENFSFWKNMILASLFFTITPVVIIASLVSLFSLSDITKVGSIEKQTNILDSPKSGVRVYASLPTSFPSVSGYVNKEDARHELVRQYLAYYDSPLEPYAPSIVDTADKYGLDFRLTTAIAQQESNLCKKIPPESNNCWGWGIHSEGTLGFSSFQEGIELVSKGIREEYLDKGYKSLEEIMSKYTPLSPGSWSEGVGKFMAEME
;
A
#
# COMPACT_ATOMS: atom_id res chain seq x y z
N MET A 1 14.33 -46.22 58.29
CA MET A 1 14.35 -44.74 58.32
C MET A 1 14.27 -44.16 56.90
N LEU A 2 13.25 -44.57 56.12
CA LEU A 2 13.08 -44.21 54.69
C LEU A 2 11.58 -44.12 54.33
N THR A 3 10.77 -43.34 55.05
CA THR A 3 9.36 -43.16 54.72
C THR A 3 8.85 -41.74 54.99
N LYS A 4 9.66 -40.71 54.64
CA LYS A 4 9.22 -39.33 54.85
C LYS A 4 9.58 -38.36 53.72
N MET A 5 9.78 -38.86 52.52
CA MET A 5 10.07 -37.98 51.36
C MET A 5 9.02 -38.02 50.23
N GLU A 6 7.95 -38.75 50.35
CA GLU A 6 6.98 -38.99 49.25
C GLU A 6 5.80 -38.00 49.23
N ASN A 7 5.68 -37.09 50.21
CA ASN A 7 4.47 -36.26 50.39
C ASN A 7 4.63 -34.77 50.11
N ILE A 8 5.76 -34.34 49.55
CA ILE A 8 6.00 -32.91 49.23
C ILE A 8 5.71 -32.60 47.75
N ASN A 9 5.67 -33.61 46.87
CA ASN A 9 5.45 -33.38 45.43
C ASN A 9 3.96 -33.32 45.05
N ASP A 10 3.08 -34.01 45.77
CA ASP A 10 1.64 -34.10 45.50
C ASP A 10 0.91 -32.72 45.67
N GLY A 11 1.35 -31.89 46.63
CA GLY A 11 0.78 -30.57 46.87
C GLY A 11 1.10 -29.53 45.77
N ARG A 12 2.24 -29.65 45.11
CA ARG A 12 2.63 -28.70 44.02
C ARG A 12 1.94 -29.00 42.71
N GLU A 13 1.73 -30.26 42.40
CA GLU A 13 1.02 -30.67 41.18
C GLU A 13 -0.46 -30.29 41.25
N ASN A 14 -1.11 -30.54 42.38
CA ASN A 14 -2.48 -30.10 42.64
C ASN A 14 -2.66 -28.57 42.57
N PHE A 15 -1.72 -27.80 43.13
CA PHE A 15 -1.77 -26.35 43.08
C PHE A 15 -1.59 -25.80 41.65
N SER A 16 -0.69 -26.41 40.86
CA SER A 16 -0.47 -26.04 39.46
C SER A 16 -1.70 -26.39 38.60
N PHE A 17 -2.34 -27.51 38.82
CA PHE A 17 -3.56 -27.91 38.13
C PHE A 17 -4.72 -26.93 38.42
N TRP A 18 -4.98 -26.61 39.69
CA TRP A 18 -6.02 -25.66 40.08
C TRP A 18 -5.76 -24.25 39.52
N LYS A 19 -4.54 -23.79 39.55
CA LYS A 19 -4.14 -22.53 38.96
C LYS A 19 -4.43 -22.46 37.47
N ASN A 20 -4.07 -23.52 36.74
CA ASN A 20 -4.32 -23.58 35.30
C ASN A 20 -5.82 -23.68 34.96
N MET A 21 -6.60 -24.39 35.76
CA MET A 21 -8.05 -24.43 35.64
C MET A 21 -8.71 -23.06 35.86
N ILE A 22 -8.27 -22.34 36.87
CA ILE A 22 -8.76 -20.96 37.14
C ILE A 22 -8.40 -20.03 35.98
N LEU A 23 -7.16 -20.10 35.48
CA LEU A 23 -6.72 -19.32 34.32
C LEU A 23 -7.52 -19.64 33.06
N ALA A 24 -7.76 -20.93 32.80
CA ALA A 24 -8.59 -21.34 31.68
C ALA A 24 -10.04 -20.85 31.80
N SER A 25 -10.64 -20.96 33.00
CA SER A 25 -11.99 -20.47 33.27
C SER A 25 -12.08 -18.94 33.05
N LEU A 26 -11.10 -18.19 33.56
CA LEU A 26 -11.01 -16.75 33.37
C LEU A 26 -10.86 -16.39 31.89
N PHE A 27 -10.04 -17.10 31.15
CA PHE A 27 -9.87 -16.89 29.70
C PHE A 27 -11.16 -17.10 28.94
N PHE A 28 -11.87 -18.22 29.18
CA PHE A 28 -13.11 -18.52 28.50
C PHE A 28 -14.30 -17.62 28.88
N THR A 29 -14.25 -16.98 30.03
CA THR A 29 -15.29 -16.01 30.44
C THR A 29 -15.01 -14.59 29.95
N ILE A 30 -13.77 -14.14 29.99
CA ILE A 30 -13.40 -12.76 29.63
C ILE A 30 -13.31 -12.59 28.10
N THR A 31 -12.76 -13.58 27.39
CA THR A 31 -12.55 -13.48 25.93
C THR A 31 -13.84 -13.20 25.15
N PRO A 32 -14.95 -13.90 25.34
CA PRO A 32 -16.18 -13.61 24.60
C PRO A 32 -16.76 -12.22 24.92
N VAL A 33 -16.62 -11.76 26.16
CA VAL A 33 -17.10 -10.42 26.55
C VAL A 33 -16.31 -9.33 25.82
N VAL A 34 -14.98 -9.47 25.73
CA VAL A 34 -14.13 -8.52 25.00
C VAL A 34 -14.45 -8.53 23.49
N ILE A 35 -14.67 -9.71 22.92
CA ILE A 35 -15.04 -9.84 21.49
C ILE A 35 -16.37 -9.15 21.21
N ILE A 36 -17.38 -9.39 22.04
CA ILE A 36 -18.71 -8.76 21.89
C ILE A 36 -18.59 -7.23 22.02
N ALA A 37 -17.88 -6.74 23.02
CA ALA A 37 -17.65 -5.31 23.20
C ALA A 37 -16.94 -4.66 22.01
N SER A 38 -15.95 -5.35 21.42
CA SER A 38 -15.24 -4.89 20.23
C SER A 38 -16.15 -4.84 19.00
N LEU A 39 -17.00 -5.85 18.82
CA LEU A 39 -17.98 -5.88 17.73
C LEU A 39 -19.02 -4.77 17.85
N VAL A 40 -19.55 -4.53 19.04
CA VAL A 40 -20.50 -3.42 19.29
C VAL A 40 -19.84 -2.06 19.01
N SER A 41 -18.58 -1.89 19.40
CA SER A 41 -17.83 -0.66 19.09
C SER A 41 -17.63 -0.45 17.58
N LEU A 42 -17.33 -1.52 16.83
CA LEU A 42 -17.21 -1.46 15.37
C LEU A 42 -18.54 -1.11 14.70
N PHE A 43 -19.65 -1.69 15.14
CA PHE A 43 -20.98 -1.34 14.61
C PHE A 43 -21.39 0.11 14.94
N SER A 44 -21.03 0.62 16.12
CA SER A 44 -21.28 2.01 16.49
C SER A 44 -20.48 3.02 15.64
N LEU A 45 -19.30 2.64 15.16
CA LEU A 45 -18.50 3.46 14.25
C LEU A 45 -19.00 3.43 12.80
N SER A 46 -19.67 2.36 12.38
CA SER A 46 -20.22 2.25 11.02
C SER A 46 -21.47 3.13 10.79
N ASP A 47 -22.16 3.53 11.83
CA ASP A 47 -23.30 4.46 11.72
C ASP A 47 -22.87 5.94 11.53
N ILE A 48 -21.60 6.27 11.73
CA ILE A 48 -21.08 7.63 11.53
C ILE A 48 -20.79 7.91 10.04
N THR A 49 -20.75 6.90 9.18
CA THR A 49 -20.54 7.06 7.72
C THR A 49 -21.82 7.24 6.90
N LYS A 50 -22.95 7.54 7.52
CA LYS A 50 -24.03 8.21 6.80
C LYS A 50 -23.65 9.66 6.56
N VAL A 51 -22.73 9.84 5.62
CA VAL A 51 -22.53 11.12 4.93
C VAL A 51 -23.89 11.58 4.49
N GLY A 52 -24.31 12.74 5.04
CA GLY A 52 -25.56 13.35 4.71
C GLY A 52 -25.70 13.42 3.20
N SER A 53 -26.78 12.84 2.70
CA SER A 53 -27.27 13.09 1.36
C SER A 53 -27.23 14.59 1.16
N ILE A 54 -26.40 15.05 0.25
CA ILE A 54 -26.45 16.41 -0.27
C ILE A 54 -27.85 16.53 -0.84
N GLU A 55 -28.70 17.16 -0.08
CA GLU A 55 -30.04 17.55 -0.50
C GLU A 55 -29.84 18.41 -1.75
N LYS A 56 -30.25 17.85 -2.87
CA LYS A 56 -30.24 18.48 -4.18
C LYS A 56 -31.05 19.74 -4.07
N GLN A 57 -30.44 20.87 -3.77
CA GLN A 57 -31.05 22.19 -3.88
C GLN A 57 -31.26 22.48 -5.38
N THR A 58 -32.24 21.80 -5.94
CA THR A 58 -32.89 22.24 -7.16
C THR A 58 -33.91 23.25 -6.71
N ASN A 59 -33.66 24.53 -6.90
CA ASN A 59 -34.60 25.59 -7.18
C ASN A 59 -33.96 26.97 -6.94
N ILE A 60 -32.94 27.30 -7.73
CA ILE A 60 -32.59 28.69 -7.99
C ILE A 60 -32.81 28.98 -9.48
N LEU A 61 -34.04 28.74 -9.91
CA LEU A 61 -34.58 29.34 -11.12
C LEU A 61 -36.02 29.69 -10.84
N ASP A 62 -36.24 30.66 -9.95
CA ASP A 62 -37.47 31.40 -9.95
C ASP A 62 -37.50 32.20 -11.26
N SER A 63 -38.53 31.94 -12.06
CA SER A 63 -38.74 32.62 -13.33
C SER A 63 -38.76 34.14 -13.10
N PRO A 64 -37.93 34.90 -13.83
CA PRO A 64 -37.89 36.36 -13.68
C PRO A 64 -39.29 36.91 -14.05
N LYS A 65 -39.90 37.61 -13.10
CA LYS A 65 -41.13 38.36 -13.33
C LYS A 65 -40.90 39.32 -14.49
N SER A 66 -41.81 39.26 -15.46
CA SER A 66 -41.85 40.10 -16.65
C SER A 66 -41.62 41.58 -16.29
N GLY A 67 -40.60 42.23 -16.79
CA GLY A 67 -40.48 43.66 -16.70
C GLY A 67 -39.06 44.31 -16.72
N VAL A 68 -38.00 43.57 -16.49
CA VAL A 68 -36.67 44.15 -16.54
C VAL A 68 -35.74 43.27 -17.39
N ARG A 69 -35.46 43.73 -18.61
CA ARG A 69 -34.40 43.17 -19.45
C ARG A 69 -33.07 43.81 -19.04
N VAL A 70 -32.36 43.16 -18.11
CA VAL A 70 -30.94 43.48 -17.89
C VAL A 70 -30.16 42.69 -18.89
N TYR A 71 -29.73 43.33 -19.97
CA TYR A 71 -28.70 42.79 -20.84
C TYR A 71 -27.37 42.97 -20.12
N ALA A 72 -26.99 41.99 -19.29
CA ALA A 72 -25.61 41.82 -18.98
C ALA A 72 -24.97 41.30 -20.27
N SER A 73 -24.16 42.13 -20.92
CA SER A 73 -23.29 41.66 -21.99
C SER A 73 -22.35 40.60 -21.39
N LEU A 74 -22.65 39.34 -21.63
CA LEU A 74 -21.71 38.27 -21.35
C LEU A 74 -20.44 38.58 -22.14
N PRO A 75 -19.26 38.56 -21.52
CA PRO A 75 -18.02 38.70 -22.27
C PRO A 75 -17.97 37.60 -23.31
N THR A 76 -17.79 37.96 -24.56
CA THR A 76 -17.77 37.04 -25.72
C THR A 76 -16.54 36.13 -25.76
N SER A 77 -15.69 36.23 -24.76
CA SER A 77 -14.57 35.32 -24.58
C SER A 77 -14.43 34.97 -23.09
N PHE A 78 -14.91 33.81 -22.70
CA PHE A 78 -14.38 33.17 -21.50
C PHE A 78 -12.91 32.84 -21.82
N PRO A 79 -11.95 33.14 -20.93
CA PRO A 79 -10.62 32.58 -21.08
C PRO A 79 -10.80 31.06 -20.97
N SER A 80 -10.80 30.38 -22.12
CA SER A 80 -10.69 28.95 -22.15
C SER A 80 -9.27 28.63 -21.65
N VAL A 81 -9.15 28.29 -20.38
CA VAL A 81 -7.95 27.60 -19.90
C VAL A 81 -8.04 26.20 -20.50
N SER A 82 -7.62 26.07 -21.75
CA SER A 82 -7.29 24.79 -22.35
C SER A 82 -5.93 24.37 -21.79
N GLY A 83 -5.92 24.01 -20.50
CA GLY A 83 -4.86 23.20 -19.97
C GLY A 83 -5.04 21.83 -20.59
N TYR A 84 -4.30 21.50 -21.61
CA TYR A 84 -4.04 20.10 -21.91
C TYR A 84 -3.31 19.56 -20.69
N VAL A 85 -4.05 18.94 -19.77
CA VAL A 85 -3.45 18.06 -18.78
C VAL A 85 -2.90 16.90 -19.59
N ASN A 86 -1.61 16.94 -19.87
CA ASN A 86 -0.94 15.83 -20.52
C ASN A 86 -1.11 14.63 -19.57
N LYS A 87 -1.66 13.51 -20.07
CA LYS A 87 -1.87 12.31 -19.25
C LYS A 87 -0.55 11.80 -18.65
N GLU A 88 0.55 12.11 -19.31
CA GLU A 88 1.91 11.81 -18.86
C GLU A 88 2.28 12.61 -17.61
N ASP A 89 1.94 13.90 -17.56
CA ASP A 89 2.21 14.75 -16.39
C ASP A 89 1.43 14.26 -15.16
N ALA A 90 0.21 13.76 -15.36
CA ALA A 90 -0.59 13.21 -14.27
C ALA A 90 0.05 11.95 -13.65
N ARG A 91 0.69 11.07 -14.43
CA ARG A 91 1.38 9.88 -13.92
C ARG A 91 2.58 10.24 -13.06
N HIS A 92 3.37 11.23 -13.50
CA HIS A 92 4.50 11.75 -12.70
C HIS A 92 4.02 12.24 -11.34
N GLU A 93 2.92 12.98 -11.31
CA GLU A 93 2.38 13.53 -10.07
C GLU A 93 1.76 12.45 -9.18
N LEU A 94 1.08 11.46 -9.75
CA LEU A 94 0.55 10.31 -8.99
C LEU A 94 1.68 9.54 -8.27
N VAL A 95 2.74 9.21 -9.00
CA VAL A 95 3.91 8.53 -8.40
C VAL A 95 4.58 9.42 -7.36
N ARG A 96 4.75 10.73 -7.64
CA ARG A 96 5.34 11.66 -6.69
C ARG A 96 4.53 11.76 -5.40
N GLN A 97 3.19 11.90 -5.48
CA GLN A 97 2.31 11.97 -4.31
C GLN A 97 2.36 10.68 -3.49
N TYR A 98 2.38 9.53 -4.15
CA TYR A 98 2.52 8.25 -3.48
C TYR A 98 3.84 8.16 -2.71
N LEU A 99 4.95 8.52 -3.35
CA LEU A 99 6.27 8.50 -2.72
C LEU A 99 6.38 9.51 -1.57
N ALA A 100 5.80 10.71 -1.74
CA ALA A 100 5.74 11.74 -0.70
C ALA A 100 4.91 11.31 0.50
N TYR A 101 3.76 10.66 0.28
CA TYR A 101 2.88 10.14 1.35
C TYR A 101 3.62 9.16 2.27
N TYR A 102 4.55 8.40 1.72
CA TYR A 102 5.37 7.44 2.47
C TYR A 102 6.73 8.00 2.89
N ASP A 103 7.03 9.28 2.73
CA ASP A 103 8.34 9.89 3.01
C ASP A 103 9.50 9.12 2.35
N SER A 104 9.35 8.79 1.08
CA SER A 104 10.33 8.00 0.33
C SER A 104 11.47 8.85 -0.19
N PRO A 105 12.74 8.40 -0.10
CA PRO A 105 13.85 9.07 -0.78
C PRO A 105 13.76 9.01 -2.31
N LEU A 106 12.83 8.22 -2.86
CA LEU A 106 12.56 8.18 -4.30
C LEU A 106 11.66 9.32 -4.79
N GLU A 107 11.05 10.15 -3.92
CA GLU A 107 10.14 11.21 -4.35
C GLU A 107 10.73 12.11 -5.45
N PRO A 108 11.98 12.60 -5.37
CA PRO A 108 12.57 13.44 -6.43
C PRO A 108 12.74 12.70 -7.77
N TYR A 109 12.68 11.37 -7.76
CA TYR A 109 12.87 10.51 -8.93
C TYR A 109 11.56 10.07 -9.60
N ALA A 110 10.41 10.56 -9.15
CA ALA A 110 9.11 10.19 -9.73
C ALA A 110 9.04 10.40 -11.26
N PRO A 111 9.51 11.52 -11.84
CA PRO A 111 9.57 11.64 -13.28
C PRO A 111 10.42 10.56 -13.95
N SER A 112 11.60 10.30 -13.40
CA SER A 112 12.51 9.27 -13.95
C SER A 112 11.90 7.86 -13.89
N ILE A 113 11.12 7.54 -12.87
CA ILE A 113 10.44 6.26 -12.74
C ILE A 113 9.43 6.09 -13.88
N VAL A 114 8.61 7.10 -14.14
CA VAL A 114 7.58 7.05 -15.21
C VAL A 114 8.23 7.02 -16.59
N ASP A 115 9.20 7.92 -16.85
CA ASP A 115 9.90 7.99 -18.13
C ASP A 115 10.64 6.67 -18.45
N THR A 116 11.25 6.06 -17.42
CA THR A 116 11.93 4.78 -17.57
C THR A 116 10.95 3.64 -17.78
N ALA A 117 9.78 3.66 -17.12
CA ALA A 117 8.72 2.70 -17.37
C ALA A 117 8.24 2.79 -18.82
N ASP A 118 8.01 3.98 -19.35
CA ASP A 118 7.64 4.20 -20.76
C ASP A 118 8.72 3.71 -21.72
N LYS A 119 9.99 4.02 -21.42
CA LYS A 119 11.15 3.57 -22.23
C LYS A 119 11.19 2.05 -22.38
N TYR A 120 10.89 1.31 -21.33
CA TYR A 120 10.91 -0.16 -21.33
C TYR A 120 9.54 -0.81 -21.52
N GLY A 121 8.48 -0.03 -21.75
CA GLY A 121 7.11 -0.52 -21.94
C GLY A 121 6.58 -1.27 -20.72
N LEU A 122 6.83 -0.75 -19.54
CA LEU A 122 6.32 -1.24 -18.26
C LEU A 122 5.08 -0.44 -17.83
N ASP A 123 4.28 -1.01 -16.94
CA ASP A 123 3.32 -0.22 -16.18
C ASP A 123 4.10 0.75 -15.26
N PHE A 124 3.79 2.04 -15.34
CA PHE A 124 4.51 3.10 -14.60
C PHE A 124 4.49 2.93 -13.08
N ARG A 125 3.54 2.17 -12.55
CA ARG A 125 3.38 1.88 -11.12
C ARG A 125 4.27 0.73 -10.66
N LEU A 126 4.65 -0.17 -11.57
CA LEU A 126 5.25 -1.46 -11.24
C LEU A 126 6.55 -1.32 -10.44
N THR A 127 7.48 -0.49 -10.93
CA THR A 127 8.79 -0.32 -10.28
C THR A 127 8.65 0.28 -8.88
N THR A 128 7.73 1.24 -8.70
CA THR A 128 7.41 1.83 -7.38
C THR A 128 6.78 0.80 -6.44
N ALA A 129 5.84 0.01 -6.93
CA ALA A 129 5.17 -1.02 -6.12
C ALA A 129 6.12 -2.13 -5.67
N ILE A 130 7.07 -2.54 -6.53
CA ILE A 130 8.13 -3.48 -6.14
C ILE A 130 9.03 -2.87 -5.06
N ALA A 131 9.44 -1.62 -5.20
CA ALA A 131 10.24 -0.94 -4.16
C ALA A 131 9.49 -0.85 -2.82
N GLN A 132 8.17 -0.65 -2.84
CA GLN A 132 7.34 -0.67 -1.64
C GLN A 132 7.37 -2.06 -0.99
N GLN A 133 7.19 -3.11 -1.78
CA GLN A 133 7.16 -4.50 -1.32
C GLN A 133 8.51 -4.94 -0.73
N GLU A 134 9.62 -4.59 -1.37
CA GLU A 134 10.95 -5.09 -1.02
C GLU A 134 11.61 -4.31 0.13
N SER A 135 11.46 -3.00 0.14
CA SER A 135 12.24 -2.15 1.03
C SER A 135 11.45 -1.03 1.72
N ASN A 136 10.12 -1.07 1.64
CA ASN A 136 9.29 0.04 2.10
C ASN A 136 9.75 1.37 1.47
N LEU A 137 9.82 1.38 0.13
CA LEU A 137 10.24 2.52 -0.68
C LEU A 137 11.64 3.04 -0.29
N CYS A 138 12.64 2.14 -0.28
CA CYS A 138 14.04 2.42 0.05
C CYS A 138 14.34 2.77 1.52
N LYS A 139 13.37 2.76 2.41
CA LYS A 139 13.61 3.03 3.85
C LYS A 139 14.32 1.90 4.56
N LYS A 140 14.32 0.69 3.98
CA LYS A 140 14.92 -0.52 4.55
C LYS A 140 15.85 -1.18 3.51
N ILE A 141 16.92 -0.51 3.17
CA ILE A 141 17.95 -1.02 2.26
C ILE A 141 19.29 -1.12 2.97
N PRO A 142 20.22 -1.97 2.51
CA PRO A 142 21.58 -1.96 3.01
C PRO A 142 22.22 -0.57 2.80
N PRO A 143 23.01 -0.07 3.76
CA PRO A 143 23.70 1.21 3.62
C PRO A 143 24.44 1.31 2.28
N GLU A 144 24.33 2.46 1.63
CA GLU A 144 25.00 2.81 0.37
C GLU A 144 24.66 1.90 -0.83
N SER A 145 23.71 0.95 -0.70
CA SER A 145 23.38 0.05 -1.80
C SER A 145 22.54 0.71 -2.90
N ASN A 146 21.75 1.74 -2.58
CA ASN A 146 20.73 2.33 -3.46
C ASN A 146 19.78 1.29 -4.11
N ASN A 147 19.75 0.06 -3.57
CA ASN A 147 18.98 -1.05 -4.10
C ASN A 147 17.65 -1.20 -3.35
N CYS A 148 16.65 -0.54 -3.86
CA CYS A 148 15.31 -0.51 -3.29
C CYS A 148 14.45 -1.74 -3.66
N TRP A 149 14.89 -2.51 -4.64
CA TRP A 149 14.13 -3.57 -5.29
C TRP A 149 14.61 -4.98 -4.92
N GLY A 150 15.61 -5.12 -4.07
CA GLY A 150 16.21 -6.44 -3.81
C GLY A 150 16.83 -7.07 -5.05
N TRP A 151 17.18 -6.27 -6.06
CA TRP A 151 17.65 -6.75 -7.35
C TRP A 151 19.05 -7.34 -7.25
N GLY A 152 19.25 -8.57 -7.78
CA GLY A 152 20.55 -9.22 -7.77
C GLY A 152 21.10 -9.53 -6.38
N ILE A 153 20.24 -9.72 -5.38
CA ILE A 153 20.61 -10.23 -4.07
C ILE A 153 20.75 -11.75 -4.17
N HIS A 154 21.93 -12.26 -3.89
CA HIS A 154 22.24 -13.68 -3.83
C HIS A 154 23.23 -13.98 -2.72
N SER A 155 23.54 -15.27 -2.51
CA SER A 155 24.40 -15.72 -1.41
C SER A 155 25.81 -15.11 -1.39
N GLU A 156 26.28 -14.58 -2.50
CA GLU A 156 27.62 -13.98 -2.64
C GLU A 156 27.64 -12.46 -2.42
N GLY A 157 26.49 -11.82 -2.20
CA GLY A 157 26.41 -10.40 -1.89
C GLY A 157 25.13 -9.72 -2.38
N THR A 158 25.07 -8.41 -2.16
CA THR A 158 24.01 -7.53 -2.60
C THR A 158 24.53 -6.66 -3.74
N LEU A 159 23.86 -6.67 -4.89
CA LEU A 159 24.15 -5.71 -5.95
C LEU A 159 23.82 -4.30 -5.44
N GLY A 160 24.81 -3.42 -5.44
CA GLY A 160 24.63 -1.99 -5.18
C GLY A 160 24.56 -1.22 -6.48
N PHE A 161 23.84 -0.10 -6.47
CA PHE A 161 23.83 0.88 -7.55
C PHE A 161 24.56 2.15 -7.11
N SER A 162 25.17 2.87 -8.04
CA SER A 162 25.85 4.13 -7.73
C SER A 162 24.88 5.25 -7.34
N SER A 163 23.60 5.12 -7.74
CA SER A 163 22.52 6.06 -7.44
C SER A 163 21.15 5.39 -7.57
N PHE A 164 20.12 6.02 -7.02
CA PHE A 164 18.74 5.59 -7.26
C PHE A 164 18.36 5.67 -8.74
N GLN A 165 18.87 6.66 -9.47
CA GLN A 165 18.64 6.78 -10.91
C GLN A 165 19.15 5.57 -11.69
N GLU A 166 20.35 5.11 -11.38
CA GLU A 166 20.92 3.90 -11.99
C GLU A 166 20.10 2.66 -11.61
N GLY A 167 19.67 2.55 -10.35
CA GLY A 167 18.83 1.45 -9.90
C GLY A 167 17.49 1.40 -10.66
N ILE A 168 16.81 2.55 -10.82
CA ILE A 168 15.56 2.67 -11.60
C ILE A 168 15.79 2.16 -13.03
N GLU A 169 16.84 2.60 -13.68
CA GLU A 169 17.15 2.24 -15.06
C GLU A 169 17.45 0.74 -15.20
N LEU A 170 18.37 0.20 -14.39
CA LEU A 170 18.81 -1.18 -14.50
C LEU A 170 17.72 -2.19 -14.09
N VAL A 171 16.95 -1.88 -13.06
CA VAL A 171 15.83 -2.73 -12.63
C VAL A 171 14.73 -2.75 -13.67
N SER A 172 14.32 -1.60 -14.19
CA SER A 172 13.28 -1.51 -15.23
C SER A 172 13.71 -2.25 -16.52
N LYS A 173 14.95 -2.05 -16.94
CA LYS A 173 15.55 -2.80 -18.05
C LYS A 173 15.51 -4.30 -17.79
N GLY A 174 15.95 -4.73 -16.60
CA GLY A 174 15.97 -6.14 -16.25
C GLY A 174 14.57 -6.77 -16.18
N ILE A 175 13.57 -6.05 -15.67
CA ILE A 175 12.16 -6.51 -15.70
C ILE A 175 11.72 -6.71 -17.17
N ARG A 176 12.07 -5.81 -18.07
CA ARG A 176 11.77 -5.97 -19.49
C ARG A 176 12.44 -7.19 -20.08
N GLU A 177 13.77 -7.26 -20.02
CA GLU A 177 14.58 -8.25 -20.72
C GLU A 177 14.50 -9.65 -20.10
N GLU A 178 14.46 -9.73 -18.77
CA GLU A 178 14.52 -11.00 -18.05
C GLU A 178 13.14 -11.59 -17.69
N TYR A 179 12.07 -10.80 -17.79
CA TYR A 179 10.72 -11.24 -17.48
C TYR A 179 9.77 -11.06 -18.66
N LEU A 180 9.43 -9.84 -19.06
CA LEU A 180 8.40 -9.62 -20.06
C LEU A 180 8.75 -10.20 -21.44
N ASP A 181 10.00 -10.04 -21.89
CA ASP A 181 10.48 -10.59 -23.16
C ASP A 181 10.58 -12.13 -23.12
N LYS A 182 10.65 -12.72 -21.93
CA LYS A 182 10.62 -14.17 -21.70
C LYS A 182 9.20 -14.73 -21.48
N GLY A 183 8.18 -13.88 -21.57
CA GLY A 183 6.79 -14.29 -21.53
C GLY A 183 6.11 -14.22 -20.17
N TYR A 184 6.78 -13.74 -19.11
CA TYR A 184 6.17 -13.48 -17.79
C TYR A 184 5.33 -12.20 -17.87
N LYS A 185 4.00 -12.32 -17.92
CA LYS A 185 3.07 -11.20 -18.17
C LYS A 185 2.25 -10.78 -16.96
N SER A 186 2.02 -11.68 -16.02
CA SER A 186 1.27 -11.39 -14.78
C SER A 186 2.21 -11.20 -13.58
N LEU A 187 1.69 -10.59 -12.51
CA LEU A 187 2.45 -10.43 -11.26
C LEU A 187 2.82 -11.78 -10.65
N GLU A 188 1.96 -12.79 -10.76
CA GLU A 188 2.20 -14.14 -10.27
C GLU A 188 3.33 -14.81 -11.07
N GLU A 189 3.34 -14.63 -12.39
CA GLU A 189 4.42 -15.15 -13.23
C GLU A 189 5.74 -14.47 -12.90
N ILE A 190 5.76 -13.14 -12.76
CA ILE A 190 6.95 -12.38 -12.33
C ILE A 190 7.43 -12.88 -10.96
N MET A 191 6.51 -13.03 -10.00
CA MET A 191 6.81 -13.54 -8.66
C MET A 191 7.49 -14.91 -8.71
N SER A 192 7.05 -15.81 -9.59
CA SER A 192 7.59 -17.17 -9.68
C SER A 192 9.12 -17.22 -9.92
N LYS A 193 9.66 -16.15 -10.47
CA LYS A 193 11.11 -16.00 -10.70
C LYS A 193 11.75 -14.97 -9.74
N TYR A 194 11.03 -13.90 -9.40
CA TYR A 194 11.54 -12.84 -8.53
C TYR A 194 11.69 -13.31 -7.08
N THR A 195 10.66 -13.97 -6.56
CA THR A 195 10.61 -14.53 -5.20
C THR A 195 10.01 -15.94 -5.23
N PRO A 196 10.74 -16.96 -5.71
CA PRO A 196 10.20 -18.30 -5.96
C PRO A 196 9.67 -19.01 -4.71
N LEU A 197 10.05 -18.54 -3.52
CA LEU A 197 9.59 -19.09 -2.25
C LEU A 197 8.34 -18.37 -1.70
N SER A 198 7.85 -17.33 -2.37
CA SER A 198 6.65 -16.62 -1.94
C SER A 198 5.38 -17.46 -2.20
N PRO A 199 4.50 -17.62 -1.20
CA PRO A 199 3.24 -18.35 -1.37
C PRO A 199 2.14 -17.56 -2.09
N GLY A 200 2.45 -16.42 -2.73
CA GLY A 200 1.49 -15.51 -3.37
C GLY A 200 1.45 -14.10 -2.77
N SER A 201 1.88 -13.94 -1.54
CA SER A 201 1.84 -12.66 -0.82
C SER A 201 2.62 -11.53 -1.49
N TRP A 202 3.64 -11.86 -2.29
CA TRP A 202 4.41 -10.87 -3.03
C TRP A 202 3.60 -10.26 -4.17
N SER A 203 2.97 -11.07 -5.02
CA SER A 203 2.15 -10.60 -6.13
C SER A 203 0.91 -9.84 -5.64
N GLU A 204 0.27 -10.33 -4.57
CA GLU A 204 -0.84 -9.64 -3.91
C GLU A 204 -0.41 -8.27 -3.36
N GLY A 205 0.74 -8.18 -2.69
CA GLY A 205 1.29 -6.93 -2.16
C GLY A 205 1.61 -5.94 -3.26
N VAL A 206 2.34 -6.35 -4.29
CA VAL A 206 2.66 -5.50 -5.45
C VAL A 206 1.39 -5.01 -6.13
N GLY A 207 0.42 -5.89 -6.39
CA GLY A 207 -0.86 -5.54 -7.00
C GLY A 207 -1.64 -4.50 -6.18
N LYS A 208 -1.67 -4.66 -4.86
CA LYS A 208 -2.28 -3.70 -3.94
C LYS A 208 -1.60 -2.33 -4.04
N PHE A 209 -0.27 -2.28 -3.98
CA PHE A 209 0.46 -1.01 -4.07
C PHE A 209 0.31 -0.33 -5.44
N MET A 210 0.19 -1.09 -6.53
CA MET A 210 -0.15 -0.52 -7.83
C MET A 210 -1.54 0.11 -7.83
N ALA A 211 -2.53 -0.53 -7.22
CA ALA A 211 -3.89 0.01 -7.13
C ALA A 211 -4.00 1.29 -6.27
N GLU A 212 -3.09 1.50 -5.32
CA GLU A 212 -3.02 2.74 -4.53
C GLU A 212 -2.54 3.96 -5.35
N MET A 213 -2.02 3.74 -6.57
CA MET A 213 -1.57 4.77 -7.51
C MET A 213 -2.54 4.94 -8.71
N GLU A 214 -3.84 4.71 -8.51
CA GLU A 214 -4.90 4.90 -9.52
C GLU A 214 -5.63 6.25 -9.38
#